data_685c1e70f776525e6264008d1ff5f8d1
#
_entry.id   685c1e70f776525e6264008d1ff5f8d1
#
_cell.length_a   1.000
_cell.length_b   1.000
_cell.length_c   1.000
_cell.angle_alpha   90.00
_cell.angle_beta   90.00
_cell.angle_gamma   90.00
#
_symmetry.space_group_name_H-M   'P 1'
#
loop_
_entity.id
_entity.type
_entity.pdbx_description
1 polymer ?
#
loop_
_entity_poly.entity_id
_entity_poly.type
_entity_poly.pdbx_seq_one_letter_code
_entity_poly.pdbx_strand_id
1 'polypeptide(L)'
;GHMYFDVKDDRNSLACTTWKGQVSNLSVMPEEGMEVVVTGKMTAFGGQSKYNLNVDDVAVAGVGALMAMLEKRKAALAAEGLFDPARKQALPFLPEVIGVVTSPAGAVIRDILHRLRDRFPRKVLVWPVAVQGSNCASEVAQAIAGFNALTPGGALPRPDLIIVARGGGSIEDLWGFNEEIVARAAAASEIPLISAVGHETDTTLIDFVSDQRAPTPSAAAELAVPVRLDLLAETNSLGARSAQALANIMTRRKQRLADLSRALPRPDSLTIHAQQRLDLWEGRLPLALRSLVQRQQLRLGAAAALVNPSALRRVLTHEARQLQMLG
;
A
#
# COMPACT_ATOMS: atom_id res chain seq x y z
N GLY A 1 -19.24 44.06 -22.49
CA GLY A 1 -20.15 45.21 -22.63
C GLY A 1 -20.49 45.85 -21.32
N HIS A 2 -21.32 46.86 -21.30
CA HIS A 2 -21.95 47.32 -20.07
C HIS A 2 -22.98 46.26 -19.65
N MET A 3 -23.23 46.12 -18.37
CA MET A 3 -24.26 45.24 -17.85
C MET A 3 -25.43 46.07 -17.35
N TYR A 4 -26.64 45.69 -17.76
CA TYR A 4 -27.89 46.33 -17.40
C TYR A 4 -28.77 45.28 -16.72
N PHE A 5 -29.30 45.62 -15.53
CA PHE A 5 -30.20 44.78 -14.78
C PHE A 5 -31.11 45.63 -13.88
N ASP A 6 -32.23 45.06 -13.45
CA ASP A 6 -33.15 45.73 -12.54
C ASP A 6 -33.13 45.06 -11.17
N VAL A 7 -32.98 45.83 -10.11
CA VAL A 7 -33.20 45.38 -8.73
C VAL A 7 -34.64 45.71 -8.36
N LYS A 8 -35.37 44.71 -7.86
CA LYS A 8 -36.77 44.81 -7.48
C LYS A 8 -36.99 44.44 -6.03
N ASP A 9 -37.82 45.17 -5.35
CA ASP A 9 -38.46 44.76 -4.13
C ASP A 9 -39.94 44.38 -4.37
N ASP A 10 -40.72 44.09 -3.37
CA ASP A 10 -42.13 43.71 -3.50
C ASP A 10 -43.01 44.77 -4.20
N ARG A 11 -42.55 46.02 -4.32
CA ARG A 11 -43.36 47.17 -4.80
C ARG A 11 -42.66 47.99 -5.86
N ASN A 12 -41.33 47.99 -5.90
CA ASN A 12 -40.57 48.95 -6.71
C ASN A 12 -39.53 48.21 -7.56
N SER A 13 -39.12 48.88 -8.67
CA SER A 13 -38.02 48.43 -9.52
C SER A 13 -37.06 49.59 -9.73
N LEU A 14 -35.75 49.32 -9.59
CA LEU A 14 -34.72 50.32 -9.82
C LEU A 14 -33.76 49.77 -10.91
N ALA A 15 -33.65 50.56 -11.98
CA ALA A 15 -32.71 50.23 -13.04
C ALA A 15 -31.26 50.42 -12.59
N CYS A 16 -30.42 49.42 -12.88
CA CYS A 16 -29.02 49.38 -12.50
C CYS A 16 -28.14 49.27 -13.75
N THR A 17 -27.00 49.95 -13.73
CA THR A 17 -26.00 49.88 -14.80
C THR A 17 -24.62 49.70 -14.24
N THR A 18 -23.91 48.66 -14.69
CA THR A 18 -22.49 48.52 -14.38
C THR A 18 -21.67 48.75 -15.64
N TRP A 19 -20.70 49.64 -15.56
CA TRP A 19 -19.86 50.01 -16.72
C TRP A 19 -18.88 48.90 -17.03
N LYS A 20 -18.53 48.75 -18.32
CA LYS A 20 -17.65 47.70 -18.84
C LYS A 20 -16.36 47.51 -17.99
N GLY A 21 -15.75 48.61 -17.56
CA GLY A 21 -14.52 48.56 -16.76
C GLY A 21 -14.73 48.10 -15.29
N GLN A 22 -15.96 48.08 -14.80
CA GLN A 22 -16.33 47.69 -13.43
C GLN A 22 -16.94 46.29 -13.37
N VAL A 23 -17.44 45.76 -14.47
CA VAL A 23 -18.08 44.42 -14.50
C VAL A 23 -17.12 43.31 -14.04
N SER A 24 -15.84 43.40 -14.37
CA SER A 24 -14.84 42.46 -13.91
C SER A 24 -14.43 42.59 -12.42
N ASN A 25 -14.84 43.68 -11.81
CA ASN A 25 -14.49 44.00 -10.41
C ASN A 25 -15.66 43.77 -9.44
N LEU A 26 -16.82 43.36 -9.96
CA LEU A 26 -17.97 43.02 -9.10
C LEU A 26 -17.63 41.79 -8.22
N SER A 27 -17.98 41.89 -6.96
CA SER A 27 -17.80 40.77 -6.02
C SER A 27 -18.64 39.55 -6.41
N VAL A 28 -19.82 39.77 -6.99
CA VAL A 28 -20.71 38.72 -7.50
C VAL A 28 -21.39 39.20 -8.80
N MET A 29 -21.52 38.32 -9.79
CA MET A 29 -22.33 38.55 -10.96
C MET A 29 -23.79 38.32 -10.61
N PRO A 30 -24.68 39.33 -10.73
CA PRO A 30 -26.11 39.19 -10.43
C PRO A 30 -26.78 38.23 -11.40
N GLU A 31 -27.57 37.31 -10.87
CA GLU A 31 -28.42 36.37 -11.60
C GLU A 31 -29.90 36.67 -11.30
N GLU A 32 -30.81 36.29 -12.21
CA GLU A 32 -32.23 36.46 -12.01
C GLU A 32 -32.75 35.67 -10.80
N GLY A 33 -33.48 36.33 -9.93
CA GLY A 33 -33.99 35.75 -8.68
C GLY A 33 -33.02 35.83 -7.50
N MET A 34 -31.85 36.44 -7.62
CA MET A 34 -30.88 36.59 -6.56
C MET A 34 -31.25 37.81 -5.69
N GLU A 35 -31.26 37.65 -4.37
CA GLU A 35 -31.37 38.75 -3.43
C GLU A 35 -30.00 39.38 -3.25
N VAL A 36 -29.89 40.67 -3.59
CA VAL A 36 -28.60 41.38 -3.65
C VAL A 36 -28.61 42.70 -2.92
N VAL A 37 -27.48 43.05 -2.33
CA VAL A 37 -27.13 44.38 -1.88
C VAL A 37 -26.29 45.03 -2.96
N VAL A 38 -26.82 46.11 -3.53
CA VAL A 38 -26.17 46.84 -4.60
C VAL A 38 -25.61 48.14 -4.07
N THR A 39 -24.32 48.36 -4.23
CA THR A 39 -23.66 49.61 -3.82
C THR A 39 -23.29 50.40 -5.08
N GLY A 40 -23.62 51.68 -5.07
CA GLY A 40 -23.36 52.53 -6.23
C GLY A 40 -23.84 53.97 -6.05
N LYS A 41 -23.82 54.72 -7.16
CA LYS A 41 -24.21 56.13 -7.22
C LYS A 41 -25.50 56.29 -7.95
N MET A 42 -26.50 56.90 -7.31
CA MET A 42 -27.74 57.28 -7.99
C MET A 42 -27.48 58.38 -9.04
N THR A 43 -28.01 58.17 -10.22
CA THR A 43 -27.96 59.13 -11.31
C THR A 43 -29.37 59.37 -11.81
N ALA A 44 -29.70 60.63 -12.14
CA ALA A 44 -30.97 61.02 -12.76
C ALA A 44 -30.70 61.45 -14.21
N PHE A 45 -31.46 60.89 -15.13
CA PHE A 45 -31.41 61.32 -16.52
C PHE A 45 -32.38 62.48 -16.76
N GLY A 46 -31.84 63.68 -16.90
CA GLY A 46 -32.60 64.93 -16.88
C GLY A 46 -33.70 65.04 -17.94
N GLY A 47 -33.73 64.19 -18.98
CA GLY A 47 -34.76 64.20 -20.00
C GLY A 47 -35.97 63.29 -19.78
N GLN A 48 -35.94 62.38 -18.79
CA GLN A 48 -37.00 61.37 -18.60
C GLN A 48 -37.44 61.09 -17.18
N SER A 49 -37.08 61.88 -16.16
CA SER A 49 -37.42 61.64 -14.74
C SER A 49 -37.17 60.17 -14.28
N LYS A 50 -36.20 59.51 -14.85
CA LYS A 50 -35.81 58.14 -14.49
C LYS A 50 -34.54 58.17 -13.63
N TYR A 51 -34.62 57.43 -12.53
CA TYR A 51 -33.44 57.16 -11.70
C TYR A 51 -32.76 55.89 -12.17
N ASN A 52 -31.45 55.92 -12.19
CA ASN A 52 -30.61 54.78 -12.49
C ASN A 52 -29.50 54.67 -11.41
N LEU A 53 -29.18 53.46 -10.96
CA LEU A 53 -28.08 53.21 -10.09
C LEU A 53 -26.88 52.78 -10.89
N ASN A 54 -25.83 53.61 -10.91
CA ASN A 54 -24.53 53.20 -11.40
C ASN A 54 -23.86 52.37 -10.33
N VAL A 55 -23.76 51.07 -10.61
CA VAL A 55 -23.35 50.05 -9.62
C VAL A 55 -21.82 49.96 -9.62
N ASP A 56 -21.26 50.16 -8.43
CA ASP A 56 -19.85 50.00 -8.15
C ASP A 56 -19.56 48.57 -7.66
N ASP A 57 -20.47 47.94 -6.89
CA ASP A 57 -20.36 46.58 -6.41
C ASP A 57 -21.72 45.93 -6.15
N VAL A 58 -21.75 44.58 -6.30
CA VAL A 58 -22.94 43.74 -6.02
C VAL A 58 -22.50 42.62 -5.06
N ALA A 59 -23.16 42.61 -3.89
CA ALA A 59 -22.99 41.53 -2.92
C ALA A 59 -24.32 40.76 -2.78
N VAL A 60 -24.23 39.47 -2.50
CA VAL A 60 -25.43 38.66 -2.24
C VAL A 60 -26.03 39.06 -0.89
N ALA A 61 -27.33 39.33 -0.86
CA ALA A 61 -28.06 39.65 0.37
C ALA A 61 -28.55 38.36 1.02
N GLY A 62 -27.94 38.03 2.14
CA GLY A 62 -28.42 36.95 3.01
C GLY A 62 -27.90 35.54 2.65
N VAL A 63 -27.71 34.73 3.69
CA VAL A 63 -27.24 33.33 3.61
C VAL A 63 -28.18 32.46 2.78
N GLY A 64 -29.48 32.76 2.75
CA GLY A 64 -30.47 31.98 2.01
C GLY A 64 -30.28 31.99 0.50
N ALA A 65 -29.93 33.14 -0.09
CA ALA A 65 -29.68 33.26 -1.53
C ALA A 65 -28.37 32.56 -1.94
N LEU A 66 -27.33 32.69 -1.09
CA LEU A 66 -26.07 31.94 -1.29
C LEU A 66 -26.30 30.42 -1.24
N MET A 67 -27.13 29.94 -0.31
CA MET A 67 -27.47 28.54 -0.21
C MET A 67 -28.24 28.02 -1.43
N ALA A 68 -29.24 28.79 -1.91
CA ALA A 68 -30.00 28.43 -3.11
C ALA A 68 -29.07 28.34 -4.35
N MET A 69 -28.14 29.27 -4.48
CA MET A 69 -27.14 29.26 -5.56
C MET A 69 -26.19 28.07 -5.47
N LEU A 70 -25.74 27.73 -4.24
CA LEU A 70 -24.90 26.56 -3.99
C LEU A 70 -25.62 25.26 -4.38
N GLU A 71 -26.90 25.10 -3.98
CA GLU A 71 -27.68 23.90 -4.32
C GLU A 71 -27.92 23.78 -5.83
N LYS A 72 -28.18 24.90 -6.54
CA LYS A 72 -28.31 24.92 -8.00
C LYS A 72 -27.01 24.46 -8.68
N ARG A 73 -25.86 25.01 -8.27
CA ARG A 73 -24.54 24.61 -8.79
C ARG A 73 -24.25 23.14 -8.50
N LYS A 74 -24.50 22.71 -7.27
CA LYS A 74 -24.32 21.31 -6.85
C LYS A 74 -25.14 20.35 -7.71
N ALA A 75 -26.43 20.67 -7.95
CA ALA A 75 -27.28 19.86 -8.79
C ALA A 75 -26.77 19.78 -10.24
N ALA A 76 -26.29 20.89 -10.81
CA ALA A 76 -25.72 20.92 -12.16
C ALA A 76 -24.45 20.05 -12.26
N LEU A 77 -23.49 20.19 -11.35
CA LEU A 77 -22.26 19.43 -11.32
C LEU A 77 -22.49 17.94 -11.04
N ALA A 78 -23.50 17.62 -10.21
CA ALA A 78 -23.94 16.24 -9.99
C ALA A 78 -24.53 15.61 -11.24
N ALA A 79 -25.34 16.34 -12.00
CA ALA A 79 -25.91 15.88 -13.26
C ALA A 79 -24.83 15.59 -14.33
N GLU A 80 -23.71 16.30 -14.29
CA GLU A 80 -22.54 16.05 -15.13
C GLU A 80 -21.69 14.86 -14.62
N GLY A 81 -22.02 14.27 -13.47
CA GLY A 81 -21.27 13.15 -12.90
C GLY A 81 -19.93 13.52 -12.24
N LEU A 82 -19.68 14.81 -11.90
CA LEU A 82 -18.41 15.22 -11.32
C LEU A 82 -18.22 14.67 -9.89
N PHE A 83 -19.29 14.28 -9.22
CA PHE A 83 -19.26 13.73 -7.86
C PHE A 83 -19.27 12.20 -7.83
N ASP A 84 -19.17 11.54 -8.99
CA ASP A 84 -19.21 10.08 -9.08
C ASP A 84 -18.04 9.47 -8.25
N PRO A 85 -18.31 8.58 -7.31
CA PRO A 85 -17.27 7.86 -6.58
C PRO A 85 -16.27 7.10 -7.47
N ALA A 86 -16.69 6.70 -8.67
CA ALA A 86 -15.82 6.01 -9.63
C ALA A 86 -14.69 6.90 -10.19
N ARG A 87 -14.82 8.23 -10.09
CA ARG A 87 -13.78 9.18 -10.51
C ARG A 87 -12.72 9.40 -9.42
N LYS A 88 -13.04 9.08 -8.17
CA LYS A 88 -12.15 9.34 -7.04
C LYS A 88 -10.94 8.42 -7.06
N GLN A 89 -9.77 9.02 -6.93
CA GLN A 89 -8.50 8.33 -6.91
C GLN A 89 -8.13 7.91 -5.49
N ALA A 90 -7.46 6.76 -5.37
CA ALA A 90 -6.91 6.35 -4.07
C ALA A 90 -5.72 7.23 -3.70
N LEU A 91 -5.67 7.65 -2.44
CA LEU A 91 -4.52 8.41 -1.94
C LEU A 91 -3.26 7.52 -1.93
N PRO A 92 -2.09 8.06 -2.28
CA PRO A 92 -0.83 7.34 -2.16
C PRO A 92 -0.53 7.03 -0.70
N PHE A 93 -0.11 5.79 -0.41
CA PHE A 93 0.21 5.36 0.96
C PHE A 93 1.28 6.23 1.64
N LEU A 94 2.30 6.64 0.88
CA LEU A 94 3.43 7.42 1.38
C LEU A 94 3.96 8.34 0.29
N PRO A 95 3.30 9.51 0.06
CA PRO A 95 3.73 10.46 -0.95
C PRO A 95 5.15 10.99 -0.65
N GLU A 96 5.98 11.16 -1.65
CA GLU A 96 7.29 11.81 -1.49
C GLU A 96 7.16 13.32 -1.43
N VAL A 97 6.27 13.87 -2.25
CA VAL A 97 6.06 15.31 -2.39
C VAL A 97 4.57 15.61 -2.22
N ILE A 98 4.25 16.51 -1.32
CA ILE A 98 2.88 16.98 -1.06
C ILE A 98 2.77 18.43 -1.53
N GLY A 99 1.87 18.69 -2.48
CA GLY A 99 1.50 20.04 -2.89
C GLY A 99 0.45 20.60 -1.91
N VAL A 100 0.63 21.82 -1.43
CA VAL A 100 -0.35 22.48 -0.57
C VAL A 100 -0.77 23.79 -1.20
N VAL A 101 -2.07 23.93 -1.49
CA VAL A 101 -2.70 25.14 -1.99
C VAL A 101 -3.36 25.84 -0.83
N THR A 102 -2.76 26.95 -0.36
CA THR A 102 -3.22 27.71 0.80
C THR A 102 -2.56 29.08 0.87
N SER A 103 -3.01 29.91 1.80
CA SER A 103 -2.34 31.19 2.09
C SER A 103 -1.01 30.94 2.84
N PRO A 104 0.10 31.54 2.40
CA PRO A 104 1.42 31.37 3.03
C PRO A 104 1.53 32.03 4.41
N ALA A 105 0.70 33.02 4.71
CA ALA A 105 0.73 33.76 5.96
C ALA A 105 -0.20 33.16 7.05
N GLY A 106 -1.02 32.16 6.71
CA GLY A 106 -2.05 31.58 7.60
C GLY A 106 -1.48 30.64 8.67
N ALA A 107 -2.29 30.41 9.72
CA ALA A 107 -2.05 29.34 10.70
C ALA A 107 -2.10 27.96 10.02
N VAL A 108 -2.98 27.80 9.03
CA VAL A 108 -3.26 26.55 8.31
C VAL A 108 -2.00 25.85 7.79
N ILE A 109 -1.12 26.58 7.11
CA ILE A 109 0.12 25.99 6.60
C ILE A 109 1.04 25.52 7.74
N ARG A 110 1.11 26.27 8.82
CA ARG A 110 1.91 25.91 9.99
C ARG A 110 1.38 24.64 10.65
N ASP A 111 0.07 24.52 10.77
CA ASP A 111 -0.60 23.33 11.37
C ASP A 111 -0.35 22.09 10.50
N ILE A 112 -0.46 22.21 9.17
CA ILE A 112 -0.15 21.12 8.24
C ILE A 112 1.31 20.70 8.38
N LEU A 113 2.25 21.64 8.33
CA LEU A 113 3.70 21.36 8.42
C LEU A 113 4.07 20.74 9.77
N HIS A 114 3.48 21.24 10.86
CA HIS A 114 3.69 20.69 12.20
C HIS A 114 3.21 19.23 12.26
N ARG A 115 2.00 18.95 11.80
CA ARG A 115 1.42 17.62 11.81
C ARG A 115 2.18 16.63 10.91
N LEU A 116 2.59 17.06 9.73
CA LEU A 116 3.43 16.22 8.84
C LEU A 116 4.81 15.91 9.47
N ARG A 117 5.42 16.90 10.16
CA ARG A 117 6.69 16.69 10.84
C ARG A 117 6.58 15.64 11.95
N ASP A 118 5.51 15.67 12.72
CA ASP A 118 5.30 14.77 13.84
C ASP A 118 4.98 13.33 13.37
N ARG A 119 4.17 13.20 12.30
CA ARG A 119 3.76 11.87 11.81
C ARG A 119 4.78 11.23 10.88
N PHE A 120 5.07 11.91 9.78
CA PHE A 120 6.05 11.47 8.80
C PHE A 120 6.55 12.66 7.97
N PRO A 121 7.76 13.18 8.22
CA PRO A 121 8.30 14.31 7.47
C PRO A 121 8.35 14.02 5.97
N ARG A 122 7.77 14.93 5.17
CA ARG A 122 7.73 14.88 3.72
C ARG A 122 8.13 16.21 3.11
N LYS A 123 8.50 16.19 1.84
CA LYS A 123 8.72 17.40 1.08
C LYS A 123 7.38 18.06 0.80
N VAL A 124 7.25 19.33 1.13
CA VAL A 124 6.04 20.12 0.89
C VAL A 124 6.35 21.25 -0.08
N LEU A 125 5.56 21.33 -1.13
CA LEU A 125 5.53 22.45 -2.06
C LEU A 125 4.29 23.29 -1.76
N VAL A 126 4.46 24.54 -1.42
CA VAL A 126 3.35 25.45 -1.16
C VAL A 126 3.10 26.30 -2.41
N TRP A 127 1.87 26.27 -2.90
CA TRP A 127 1.40 27.21 -3.91
C TRP A 127 0.59 28.29 -3.18
N PRO A 128 1.13 29.51 -3.06
CA PRO A 128 0.48 30.58 -2.35
C PRO A 128 -0.73 31.10 -3.12
N VAL A 129 -1.88 31.16 -2.46
CA VAL A 129 -3.14 31.65 -3.04
C VAL A 129 -3.90 32.53 -2.04
N ALA A 130 -4.75 33.40 -2.55
CA ALA A 130 -5.79 34.02 -1.74
C ALA A 130 -6.85 32.96 -1.39
N VAL A 131 -7.14 32.79 -0.09
CA VAL A 131 -8.10 31.80 0.43
C VAL A 131 -9.47 32.42 0.74
N GLN A 132 -9.70 33.67 0.38
CA GLN A 132 -10.95 34.43 0.50
C GLN A 132 -10.93 35.61 -0.46
N GLY A 133 -12.11 36.20 -0.71
CA GLY A 133 -12.29 37.33 -1.64
C GLY A 133 -12.38 36.89 -3.10
N SER A 134 -12.50 37.87 -4.00
CA SER A 134 -12.83 37.66 -5.42
C SER A 134 -11.78 36.86 -6.19
N ASN A 135 -10.52 36.91 -5.81
CA ASN A 135 -9.44 36.20 -6.50
C ASN A 135 -9.28 34.74 -6.05
N CYS A 136 -9.90 34.35 -4.94
CA CYS A 136 -9.74 33.01 -4.34
C CYS A 136 -9.97 31.90 -5.37
N ALA A 137 -11.11 31.91 -6.03
CA ALA A 137 -11.51 30.84 -6.95
C ALA A 137 -10.54 30.66 -8.12
N SER A 138 -10.15 31.79 -8.74
CA SER A 138 -9.24 31.76 -9.89
C SER A 138 -7.83 31.30 -9.52
N GLU A 139 -7.30 31.79 -8.38
CA GLU A 139 -5.97 31.42 -7.91
C GLU A 139 -5.90 29.95 -7.48
N VAL A 140 -6.94 29.46 -6.76
CA VAL A 140 -7.00 28.04 -6.36
C VAL A 140 -7.09 27.12 -7.58
N ALA A 141 -7.94 27.45 -8.55
CA ALA A 141 -8.05 26.65 -9.78
C ALA A 141 -6.73 26.64 -10.56
N GLN A 142 -6.06 27.80 -10.69
CA GLN A 142 -4.74 27.89 -11.33
C GLN A 142 -3.68 27.12 -10.58
N ALA A 143 -3.68 27.12 -9.25
CA ALA A 143 -2.73 26.37 -8.44
C ALA A 143 -2.88 24.84 -8.63
N ILE A 144 -4.13 24.34 -8.65
CA ILE A 144 -4.39 22.92 -8.91
C ILE A 144 -3.91 22.55 -10.32
N ALA A 145 -4.28 23.33 -11.33
CA ALA A 145 -3.84 23.11 -12.72
C ALA A 145 -2.31 23.21 -12.83
N GLY A 146 -1.70 24.17 -12.15
CA GLY A 146 -0.26 24.39 -12.15
C GLY A 146 0.53 23.22 -11.56
N PHE A 147 0.08 22.63 -10.44
CA PHE A 147 0.68 21.41 -9.91
C PHE A 147 0.55 20.24 -10.90
N ASN A 148 -0.57 20.09 -11.56
CA ASN A 148 -0.78 19.05 -12.58
C ASN A 148 0.10 19.25 -13.82
N ALA A 149 0.44 20.48 -14.17
CA ALA A 149 1.32 20.81 -15.28
C ALA A 149 2.81 20.56 -14.99
N LEU A 150 3.20 20.35 -13.74
CA LEU A 150 4.60 20.01 -13.39
C LEU A 150 4.94 18.63 -13.95
N THR A 151 6.13 18.54 -14.56
CA THR A 151 6.63 17.27 -15.12
C THR A 151 7.43 16.49 -14.09
N PRO A 152 7.28 15.16 -14.04
CA PRO A 152 8.14 14.31 -13.23
C PRO A 152 9.62 14.54 -13.60
N GLY A 153 10.49 14.81 -12.60
CA GLY A 153 11.90 15.07 -12.83
C GLY A 153 12.23 16.48 -13.32
N GLY A 154 11.26 17.40 -13.38
CA GLY A 154 11.49 18.81 -13.70
C GLY A 154 12.23 19.59 -12.60
N ALA A 155 12.45 20.88 -12.81
CA ALA A 155 13.11 21.77 -11.84
C ALA A 155 12.39 21.82 -10.49
N LEU A 156 11.06 21.74 -10.50
CA LEU A 156 10.21 21.51 -9.34
C LEU A 156 9.60 20.11 -9.45
N PRO A 157 9.66 19.29 -8.40
CA PRO A 157 9.07 17.96 -8.43
C PRO A 157 7.53 18.05 -8.51
N ARG A 158 6.92 17.25 -9.36
CA ARG A 158 5.45 17.08 -9.39
C ARG A 158 5.00 16.47 -8.08
N PRO A 159 3.97 17.03 -7.39
CA PRO A 159 3.43 16.40 -6.18
C PRO A 159 2.75 15.06 -6.48
N ASP A 160 2.82 14.14 -5.51
CA ASP A 160 2.09 12.88 -5.53
C ASP A 160 0.69 13.02 -4.93
N LEU A 161 0.45 14.11 -4.18
CA LEU A 161 -0.77 14.43 -3.49
C LEU A 161 -0.92 15.94 -3.39
N ILE A 162 -2.14 16.46 -3.60
CA ILE A 162 -2.47 17.87 -3.40
C ILE A 162 -3.38 17.99 -2.17
N ILE A 163 -3.10 18.97 -1.32
CA ILE A 163 -3.98 19.41 -0.23
C ILE A 163 -4.44 20.83 -0.52
N VAL A 164 -5.74 21.05 -0.68
CA VAL A 164 -6.34 22.39 -0.73
C VAL A 164 -6.87 22.68 0.65
N ALA A 165 -6.33 23.69 1.32
CA ALA A 165 -6.62 23.93 2.72
C ALA A 165 -6.94 25.38 3.04
N ARG A 166 -8.01 25.54 3.84
CA ARG A 166 -8.43 26.81 4.42
C ARG A 166 -9.04 26.52 5.80
N GLY A 167 -8.74 27.34 6.77
CA GLY A 167 -9.36 27.28 8.11
C GLY A 167 -10.86 27.61 8.07
N GLY A 168 -11.53 27.54 9.20
CA GLY A 168 -12.93 27.93 9.32
C GLY A 168 -13.21 29.38 8.94
N GLY A 169 -14.47 29.71 8.73
CA GLY A 169 -14.96 31.05 8.39
C GLY A 169 -16.45 31.03 8.06
N SER A 170 -17.00 32.17 7.75
CA SER A 170 -18.39 32.29 7.32
C SER A 170 -18.58 31.66 5.91
N ILE A 171 -19.82 31.43 5.52
CA ILE A 171 -20.12 30.89 4.18
C ILE A 171 -19.61 31.83 3.06
N GLU A 172 -19.65 33.14 3.32
CA GLU A 172 -19.13 34.16 2.39
C GLU A 172 -17.59 34.00 2.24
N ASP A 173 -16.89 33.77 3.34
CA ASP A 173 -15.46 33.55 3.35
C ASP A 173 -15.03 32.28 2.59
N LEU A 174 -15.88 31.25 2.63
CA LEU A 174 -15.65 29.98 1.94
C LEU A 174 -16.17 29.96 0.51
N TRP A 175 -16.82 31.06 0.08
CA TRP A 175 -17.53 31.07 -1.19
C TRP A 175 -16.65 30.76 -2.41
N GLY A 176 -15.39 31.20 -2.40
CA GLY A 176 -14.45 30.91 -3.46
C GLY A 176 -14.27 29.41 -3.76
N PHE A 177 -14.45 28.55 -2.76
CA PHE A 177 -14.40 27.09 -2.90
C PHE A 177 -15.73 26.48 -3.38
N ASN A 178 -16.80 27.29 -3.45
CA ASN A 178 -18.09 26.96 -4.04
C ASN A 178 -18.22 27.45 -5.50
N GLU A 179 -17.17 27.97 -6.06
CA GLU A 179 -17.14 28.36 -7.47
C GLU A 179 -16.90 27.15 -8.40
N GLU A 180 -17.64 27.11 -9.50
CA GLU A 180 -17.61 26.02 -10.47
C GLU A 180 -16.20 25.78 -11.03
N ILE A 181 -15.43 26.85 -11.24
CA ILE A 181 -14.06 26.77 -11.76
C ILE A 181 -13.14 25.94 -10.86
N VAL A 182 -13.32 26.03 -9.54
CA VAL A 182 -12.53 25.28 -8.55
C VAL A 182 -12.94 23.80 -8.56
N ALA A 183 -14.26 23.53 -8.56
CA ALA A 183 -14.77 22.17 -8.65
C ALA A 183 -14.30 21.47 -9.94
N ARG A 184 -14.34 22.16 -11.08
CA ARG A 184 -13.86 21.61 -12.35
C ARG A 184 -12.35 21.38 -12.36
N ALA A 185 -11.56 22.29 -11.79
CA ALA A 185 -10.11 22.12 -11.65
C ALA A 185 -9.76 20.91 -10.78
N ALA A 186 -10.49 20.72 -9.66
CA ALA A 186 -10.34 19.55 -8.81
C ALA A 186 -10.72 18.24 -9.51
N ALA A 187 -11.86 18.24 -10.25
CA ALA A 187 -12.30 17.07 -11.03
C ALA A 187 -11.36 16.68 -12.17
N ALA A 188 -10.64 17.65 -12.74
CA ALA A 188 -9.67 17.43 -13.80
C ALA A 188 -8.27 17.08 -13.29
N SER A 189 -8.06 17.08 -11.98
CA SER A 189 -6.75 16.77 -11.39
C SER A 189 -6.40 15.30 -11.61
N GLU A 190 -5.22 15.06 -12.19
CA GLU A 190 -4.61 13.73 -12.27
C GLU A 190 -3.85 13.34 -10.99
N ILE A 191 -3.59 14.33 -10.14
CA ILE A 191 -2.95 14.12 -8.83
C ILE A 191 -4.07 14.01 -7.80
N PRO A 192 -4.08 12.95 -6.96
CA PRO A 192 -5.06 12.81 -5.89
C PRO A 192 -5.14 14.07 -5.02
N LEU A 193 -6.36 14.48 -4.67
CA LEU A 193 -6.62 15.74 -4.01
C LEU A 193 -7.41 15.54 -2.71
N ILE A 194 -6.88 16.11 -1.62
CA ILE A 194 -7.59 16.24 -0.34
C ILE A 194 -8.10 17.65 -0.22
N SER A 195 -9.42 17.81 -0.01
CA SER A 195 -10.01 19.08 0.41
C SER A 195 -10.06 19.15 1.93
N ALA A 196 -9.57 20.26 2.48
CA ALA A 196 -9.60 20.61 3.90
C ALA A 196 -10.06 22.04 4.07
N VAL A 197 -11.27 22.31 3.61
CA VAL A 197 -11.89 23.63 3.58
C VAL A 197 -13.04 23.69 4.60
N GLY A 198 -13.00 24.67 5.50
CA GLY A 198 -14.03 24.84 6.53
C GLY A 198 -13.88 23.87 7.70
N HIS A 199 -14.99 23.66 8.41
CA HIS A 199 -15.15 22.73 9.53
C HIS A 199 -16.10 21.58 9.16
N GLU A 200 -16.39 20.68 10.09
CA GLU A 200 -17.24 19.50 9.87
C GLU A 200 -18.60 19.82 9.25
N THR A 201 -19.21 20.95 9.65
CA THR A 201 -20.54 21.39 9.20
C THR A 201 -20.53 22.10 7.86
N ASP A 202 -19.39 22.67 7.45
CA ASP A 202 -19.28 23.55 6.30
C ASP A 202 -18.77 22.78 5.09
N THR A 203 -19.67 22.22 4.29
CA THR A 203 -19.31 21.46 3.10
C THR A 203 -19.36 22.36 1.86
N THR A 204 -18.28 22.40 1.13
CA THR A 204 -18.12 23.18 -0.10
C THR A 204 -18.13 22.30 -1.35
N LEU A 205 -18.29 22.90 -2.56
CA LEU A 205 -18.32 22.12 -3.82
C LEU A 205 -17.03 21.35 -4.07
N ILE A 206 -15.88 21.90 -3.69
CA ILE A 206 -14.61 21.18 -3.83
C ILE A 206 -14.58 19.91 -2.97
N ASP A 207 -15.27 19.87 -1.82
CA ASP A 207 -15.33 18.68 -0.95
C ASP A 207 -16.06 17.51 -1.61
N PHE A 208 -17.08 17.77 -2.43
CA PHE A 208 -17.80 16.73 -3.15
C PHE A 208 -16.97 16.14 -4.27
N VAL A 209 -16.16 16.98 -4.93
CA VAL A 209 -15.35 16.60 -6.11
C VAL A 209 -14.02 15.98 -5.70
N SER A 210 -13.41 16.43 -4.60
CA SER A 210 -12.12 15.93 -4.12
C SER A 210 -12.14 14.42 -3.89
N ASP A 211 -11.00 13.78 -4.04
CA ASP A 211 -10.85 12.35 -3.79
C ASP A 211 -11.11 12.00 -2.33
N GLN A 212 -10.64 12.86 -1.43
CA GLN A 212 -10.88 12.73 0.00
C GLN A 212 -11.19 14.09 0.63
N ARG A 213 -12.20 14.13 1.50
CA ARG A 213 -12.48 15.28 2.37
C ARG A 213 -11.82 15.10 3.72
N ALA A 214 -11.21 16.14 4.25
CA ALA A 214 -10.73 16.24 5.62
C ALA A 214 -11.48 17.35 6.37
N PRO A 215 -11.94 17.12 7.60
CA PRO A 215 -12.70 18.11 8.36
C PRO A 215 -11.86 19.32 8.81
N THR A 216 -10.53 19.17 8.81
CA THR A 216 -9.58 20.23 9.19
C THR A 216 -8.27 20.09 8.41
N PRO A 217 -7.48 21.16 8.27
CA PRO A 217 -6.15 21.11 7.67
C PRO A 217 -5.21 20.11 8.38
N SER A 218 -5.31 19.98 9.69
CA SER A 218 -4.53 18.99 10.46
C SER A 218 -4.94 17.57 10.12
N ALA A 219 -6.25 17.30 9.99
CA ALA A 219 -6.74 16.00 9.57
C ALA A 219 -6.31 15.65 8.14
N ALA A 220 -6.24 16.63 7.23
CA ALA A 220 -5.70 16.40 5.88
C ALA A 220 -4.24 15.94 5.92
N ALA A 221 -3.42 16.55 6.76
CA ALA A 221 -2.04 16.11 6.97
C ALA A 221 -1.96 14.70 7.56
N GLU A 222 -2.90 14.33 8.43
CA GLU A 222 -2.99 12.98 9.00
C GLU A 222 -3.41 11.92 7.97
N LEU A 223 -4.32 12.27 7.07
CA LEU A 223 -4.73 11.40 5.97
C LEU A 223 -3.63 11.24 4.91
N ALA A 224 -2.82 12.29 4.72
CA ALA A 224 -1.76 12.32 3.72
C ALA A 224 -0.59 11.37 4.01
N VAL A 225 -0.32 11.06 5.29
CA VAL A 225 0.83 10.22 5.67
C VAL A 225 0.51 9.28 6.83
N PRO A 226 1.06 8.06 6.84
CA PRO A 226 0.95 7.15 7.97
C PRO A 226 1.80 7.63 9.16
N VAL A 227 1.67 6.97 10.31
CA VAL A 227 2.52 7.22 11.48
C VAL A 227 3.86 6.50 11.31
N ARG A 228 4.95 7.24 11.23
CA ARG A 228 6.30 6.68 11.04
C ARG A 228 6.72 5.69 12.13
N LEU A 229 6.35 5.97 13.38
CA LEU A 229 6.69 5.10 14.51
C LEU A 229 6.01 3.74 14.39
N ASP A 230 4.76 3.69 13.95
CA ASP A 230 4.01 2.46 13.76
C ASP A 230 4.65 1.59 12.65
N LEU A 231 5.04 2.21 11.54
CA LEU A 231 5.73 1.51 10.45
C LEU A 231 7.10 0.97 10.89
N LEU A 232 7.84 1.71 11.71
CA LEU A 232 9.10 1.23 12.28
C LEU A 232 8.88 0.06 13.22
N ALA A 233 7.87 0.13 14.09
CA ALA A 233 7.52 -0.95 15.01
C ALA A 233 7.11 -2.22 14.25
N GLU A 234 6.29 -2.08 13.21
CA GLU A 234 5.89 -3.20 12.35
C GLU A 234 7.09 -3.81 11.62
N THR A 235 7.94 -2.99 11.02
CA THR A 235 9.16 -3.45 10.33
C THR A 235 10.08 -4.22 11.27
N ASN A 236 10.29 -3.70 12.48
CA ASN A 236 11.11 -4.38 13.51
C ASN A 236 10.47 -5.70 13.96
N SER A 237 9.16 -5.74 14.13
CA SER A 237 8.42 -6.97 14.49
C SER A 237 8.55 -8.02 13.38
N LEU A 238 8.38 -7.63 12.12
CA LEU A 238 8.56 -8.52 10.98
C LEU A 238 10.00 -9.04 10.88
N GLY A 239 10.99 -8.18 11.13
CA GLY A 239 12.40 -8.54 11.19
C GLY A 239 12.69 -9.59 12.28
N ALA A 240 12.18 -9.37 13.49
CA ALA A 240 12.32 -10.30 14.60
C ALA A 240 11.65 -11.66 14.31
N ARG A 241 10.44 -11.66 13.73
CA ARG A 241 9.74 -12.89 13.32
C ARG A 241 10.50 -13.65 12.23
N SER A 242 11.07 -12.96 11.28
CA SER A 242 11.90 -13.57 10.21
C SER A 242 13.15 -14.23 10.81
N ALA A 243 13.87 -13.51 11.69
CA ALA A 243 15.06 -14.05 12.37
C ALA A 243 14.72 -15.28 13.23
N GLN A 244 13.61 -15.23 13.97
CA GLN A 244 13.15 -16.37 14.80
C GLN A 244 12.75 -17.58 13.93
N ALA A 245 12.06 -17.35 12.82
CA ALA A 245 11.70 -18.42 11.89
C ALA A 245 12.95 -19.12 11.32
N LEU A 246 13.96 -18.34 10.92
CA LEU A 246 15.22 -18.88 10.43
C LEU A 246 15.96 -19.69 11.52
N ALA A 247 16.05 -19.16 12.74
CA ALA A 247 16.67 -19.86 13.88
C ALA A 247 15.97 -21.19 14.17
N ASN A 248 14.63 -21.22 14.14
CA ASN A 248 13.84 -22.43 14.34
C ASN A 248 14.08 -23.47 13.23
N ILE A 249 14.16 -23.04 11.98
CA ILE A 249 14.48 -23.93 10.85
C ILE A 249 15.89 -24.52 11.02
N MET A 250 16.87 -23.70 11.36
CA MET A 250 18.24 -24.14 11.57
C MET A 250 18.34 -25.13 12.73
N THR A 251 17.67 -24.86 13.84
CA THR A 251 17.63 -25.76 15.01
C THR A 251 17.00 -27.11 14.64
N ARG A 252 15.86 -27.11 13.95
CA ARG A 252 15.20 -28.34 13.48
C ARG A 252 16.09 -29.14 12.53
N ARG A 253 16.78 -28.48 11.61
CA ARG A 253 17.69 -29.15 10.67
C ARG A 253 18.91 -29.73 11.38
N LYS A 254 19.51 -29.02 12.34
CA LYS A 254 20.61 -29.53 13.20
C LYS A 254 20.17 -30.74 14.01
N GLN A 255 18.98 -30.68 14.60
CA GLN A 255 18.44 -31.81 15.35
C GLN A 255 18.23 -33.03 14.45
N ARG A 256 17.59 -32.83 13.27
CA ARG A 256 17.40 -33.93 12.32
C ARG A 256 18.70 -34.53 11.83
N LEU A 257 19.72 -33.71 11.58
CA LEU A 257 21.06 -34.20 11.23
C LEU A 257 21.68 -35.05 12.36
N ALA A 258 21.58 -34.57 13.61
CA ALA A 258 22.06 -35.31 14.76
C ALA A 258 21.33 -36.64 14.98
N ASP A 259 20.01 -36.66 14.77
CA ASP A 259 19.20 -37.88 14.85
C ASP A 259 19.56 -38.88 13.75
N LEU A 260 19.71 -38.44 12.51
CA LEU A 260 20.16 -39.28 11.41
C LEU A 260 21.59 -39.81 11.66
N SER A 261 22.49 -38.97 12.13
CA SER A 261 23.87 -39.36 12.45
C SER A 261 23.91 -40.45 13.57
N ARG A 262 23.01 -40.37 14.54
CA ARG A 262 22.89 -41.41 15.58
C ARG A 262 22.25 -42.71 15.09
N ALA A 263 21.33 -42.59 14.11
CA ALA A 263 20.68 -43.74 13.50
C ALA A 263 21.58 -44.48 12.49
N LEU A 264 22.62 -43.85 11.97
CA LEU A 264 23.60 -44.51 11.10
C LEU A 264 24.45 -45.46 11.92
N PRO A 265 24.50 -46.76 11.59
CA PRO A 265 25.37 -47.70 12.25
C PRO A 265 26.83 -47.30 12.04
N ARG A 266 27.66 -47.47 13.08
CA ARG A 266 29.10 -47.21 12.96
C ARG A 266 29.68 -48.15 11.92
N PRO A 267 30.63 -47.71 11.07
CA PRO A 267 31.26 -48.56 10.03
C PRO A 267 31.76 -49.90 10.58
N ASP A 268 32.34 -49.87 11.78
CA ASP A 268 32.83 -51.06 12.48
C ASP A 268 31.70 -52.06 12.79
N SER A 269 30.50 -51.57 13.12
CA SER A 269 29.37 -52.45 13.43
C SER A 269 28.80 -53.16 12.21
N LEU A 270 28.98 -52.65 11.00
CA LEU A 270 28.53 -53.28 9.76
C LEU A 270 29.40 -54.50 9.42
N THR A 271 30.68 -54.52 9.80
CA THR A 271 31.65 -55.60 9.50
C THR A 271 31.78 -56.60 10.67
N ILE A 272 31.40 -56.22 11.91
CA ILE A 272 31.60 -57.06 13.12
C ILE A 272 30.98 -58.45 12.97
N HIS A 273 29.76 -58.57 12.47
CA HIS A 273 29.10 -59.85 12.28
C HIS A 273 29.75 -60.71 11.18
N ALA A 274 30.21 -60.05 10.12
CA ALA A 274 30.96 -60.77 9.07
C ALA A 274 32.31 -61.24 9.57
N GLN A 275 32.99 -60.43 10.36
CA GLN A 275 34.28 -60.74 10.97
C GLN A 275 34.12 -61.86 11.99
N GLN A 276 33.17 -61.79 12.89
CA GLN A 276 32.85 -62.87 13.84
C GLN A 276 32.52 -64.20 13.13
N ARG A 277 31.82 -64.17 12.03
CA ARG A 277 31.57 -65.38 11.24
C ARG A 277 32.83 -65.93 10.60
N LEU A 278 33.69 -65.06 10.08
CA LEU A 278 34.99 -65.47 9.55
C LEU A 278 35.84 -66.11 10.59
N ASP A 279 36.00 -65.47 11.73
CA ASP A 279 36.81 -65.98 12.87
C ASP A 279 36.27 -67.33 13.37
N LEU A 280 34.97 -67.54 13.40
CA LEU A 280 34.32 -68.77 13.79
C LEU A 280 34.63 -69.91 12.76
N TRP A 281 34.61 -69.57 11.47
CA TRP A 281 34.94 -70.54 10.45
C TRP A 281 36.45 -70.80 10.36
N GLU A 282 37.27 -69.80 10.58
CA GLU A 282 38.75 -69.94 10.66
C GLU A 282 39.16 -70.90 11.76
N GLY A 283 38.53 -70.81 12.94
CA GLY A 283 38.78 -71.76 14.02
C GLY A 283 38.25 -73.19 13.74
N ARG A 284 37.17 -73.36 13.03
CA ARG A 284 36.53 -74.65 12.74
C ARG A 284 37.18 -75.40 11.58
N LEU A 285 37.67 -74.70 10.56
CA LEU A 285 38.25 -75.32 9.36
C LEU A 285 39.44 -76.25 9.66
N PRO A 286 40.46 -75.84 10.44
CA PRO A 286 41.59 -76.72 10.78
C PRO A 286 41.11 -77.94 11.56
N LEU A 287 40.16 -77.80 12.47
CA LEU A 287 39.63 -78.93 13.26
C LEU A 287 38.86 -79.92 12.32
N ALA A 288 38.05 -79.42 11.43
CA ALA A 288 37.35 -80.26 10.46
C ALA A 288 38.28 -80.98 9.51
N LEU A 289 39.32 -80.29 9.03
CA LEU A 289 40.36 -80.90 8.21
C LEU A 289 41.12 -82.00 8.95
N ARG A 290 41.54 -81.72 10.19
CA ARG A 290 42.20 -82.73 11.01
C ARG A 290 41.31 -83.97 11.30
N SER A 291 40.05 -83.74 11.59
CA SER A 291 39.11 -84.85 11.81
C SER A 291 38.83 -85.64 10.49
N LEU A 292 38.82 -84.97 9.34
CA LEU A 292 38.70 -85.62 8.03
C LEU A 292 39.93 -86.47 7.75
N VAL A 293 41.11 -85.88 7.90
CA VAL A 293 42.41 -86.64 7.69
C VAL A 293 42.48 -87.84 8.64
N GLN A 294 42.16 -87.66 9.90
CA GLN A 294 42.17 -88.74 10.88
C GLN A 294 41.14 -89.83 10.53
N ARG A 295 39.93 -89.46 10.07
CA ARG A 295 38.98 -90.50 9.63
C ARG A 295 39.47 -91.25 8.34
N GLN A 296 40.10 -90.53 7.43
CA GLN A 296 40.72 -91.22 6.28
C GLN A 296 41.92 -92.11 6.60
N GLN A 297 42.76 -91.66 7.59
CA GLN A 297 43.84 -92.46 8.12
C GLN A 297 43.35 -93.75 8.79
N LEU A 298 42.25 -93.58 9.60
CA LEU A 298 41.66 -94.79 10.21
C LEU A 298 41.04 -95.72 9.14
N ARG A 299 40.39 -95.20 8.13
CA ARG A 299 39.89 -96.03 6.97
C ARG A 299 41.01 -96.73 6.25
N LEU A 300 42.09 -95.98 5.98
CA LEU A 300 43.29 -96.53 5.30
C LEU A 300 43.92 -97.58 6.18
N GLY A 301 44.09 -97.34 7.51
CA GLY A 301 44.61 -98.31 8.43
C GLY A 301 43.77 -99.60 8.50
N ALA A 302 42.42 -99.46 8.54
CA ALA A 302 41.52 -100.59 8.50
C ALA A 302 41.61 -101.36 7.20
N ALA A 303 41.69 -100.71 6.09
CA ALA A 303 41.89 -101.38 4.77
C ALA A 303 43.26 -102.05 4.74
N ALA A 304 44.30 -101.36 5.17
CA ALA A 304 45.68 -101.99 5.22
C ALA A 304 45.72 -103.18 6.14
N ALA A 305 45.00 -103.22 7.25
CA ALA A 305 44.88 -104.37 8.10
C ALA A 305 44.27 -105.61 7.42
N LEU A 306 43.31 -105.30 6.54
CA LEU A 306 42.67 -106.39 5.72
C LEU A 306 43.63 -106.98 4.67
N VAL A 307 44.57 -106.17 4.20
CA VAL A 307 45.61 -106.61 3.19
C VAL A 307 46.90 -107.12 3.85
N ASN A 308 46.86 -107.46 5.12
CA ASN A 308 48.05 -108.00 5.81
C ASN A 308 48.51 -109.33 5.11
N PRO A 309 49.78 -109.35 4.69
CA PRO A 309 50.28 -110.50 3.99
C PRO A 309 50.19 -111.83 4.72
N SER A 310 50.26 -111.82 6.06
CA SER A 310 50.09 -112.97 6.87
C SER A 310 48.65 -113.49 6.93
N ALA A 311 47.66 -112.59 6.87
CA ALA A 311 46.22 -112.94 6.78
C ALA A 311 45.90 -113.51 5.35
N LEU A 312 46.39 -112.89 4.29
CA LEU A 312 46.26 -113.39 2.96
C LEU A 312 46.92 -114.75 2.76
N ARG A 313 48.12 -114.95 3.33
CA ARG A 313 48.76 -116.30 3.32
C ARG A 313 47.94 -117.34 4.07
N ARG A 314 47.30 -116.99 5.21
CA ARG A 314 46.42 -117.90 5.91
C ARG A 314 45.20 -118.31 5.16
N VAL A 315 44.57 -117.30 4.51
CA VAL A 315 43.43 -117.59 3.62
C VAL A 315 43.82 -118.44 2.43
N LEU A 316 44.90 -118.06 1.70
CA LEU A 316 45.43 -118.89 0.61
C LEU A 316 45.83 -120.29 1.02
N THR A 317 46.46 -120.50 2.23
CA THR A 317 46.79 -121.83 2.73
C THR A 317 45.54 -122.59 3.17
N HIS A 318 44.51 -121.90 3.67
CA HIS A 318 43.27 -122.54 4.02
C HIS A 318 42.52 -123.02 2.72
N GLU A 319 42.36 -122.15 1.71
CA GLU A 319 41.77 -122.53 0.46
C GLU A 319 42.56 -123.60 -0.29
N ALA A 320 43.90 -123.56 -0.31
CA ALA A 320 44.72 -124.57 -0.87
C ALA A 320 44.55 -125.92 -0.18
N ARG A 321 44.40 -125.93 1.19
CA ARG A 321 44.05 -127.14 1.90
C ARG A 321 42.71 -127.73 1.61
N GLN A 322 41.68 -126.84 1.43
CA GLN A 322 40.34 -127.31 1.04
C GLN A 322 40.32 -127.91 -0.33
N LEU A 323 41.03 -127.29 -1.27
CA LEU A 323 41.18 -127.85 -2.64
C LEU A 323 41.95 -129.25 -2.60
N GLN A 324 42.89 -129.39 -1.69
CA GLN A 324 43.54 -130.71 -1.53
C GLN A 324 42.67 -131.76 -0.91
N MET A 325 41.63 -131.42 -0.20
CA MET A 325 40.72 -132.39 0.42
C MET A 325 39.49 -132.72 -0.52
N LEU A 326 39.36 -132.08 -1.69
CA LEU A 326 38.31 -132.31 -2.66
C LEU A 326 38.84 -133.09 -3.90
N GLY A 327 40.15 -133.39 -4.02
CA GLY A 327 40.76 -134.24 -5.02
C GLY A 327 41.28 -135.49 -4.35
#